data_cda7e8210e651835f4b3e330d7174e0a
#
_entry.id   cda7e8210e651835f4b3e330d7174e0a
#
_cell.length_a   1.000
_cell.length_b   1.000
_cell.length_c   1.000
_cell.angle_alpha   90.00
_cell.angle_beta   90.00
_cell.angle_gamma   90.00
#
_symmetry.space_group_name_H-M   'P 1'
#
loop_
_entity.id
_entity.type
_entity.pdbx_description
1 polymer ?
#
loop_
_entity_poly.entity_id
_entity_poly.type
_entity_poly.pdbx_seq_one_letter_code
_entity_poly.pdbx_strand_id
1 'polypeptide(L)'
;MPRTPDETIRRLLDLLQTRDMNAVAELWAADGTAEFPFAEALSPARLNGREAVRAYLAGHPDRMDVREIPAVTVHHTSRPDTIVVEFTAHGRTVSTGEPYRLDYVTVVTVHEGLITRYRDYWSPVAAASAAGTLPELLGSLRSRTAR
;
A
#
# COMPACT_ATOMS: atom_id res chain seq x y z
N MET A 1 12.24 -23.30 3.95
CA MET A 1 10.79 -23.17 4.07
C MET A 1 10.34 -21.80 3.56
N PRO A 2 9.32 -21.74 2.73
CA PRO A 2 8.75 -20.46 2.31
C PRO A 2 8.17 -19.70 3.51
N ARG A 3 8.16 -18.37 3.43
CA ARG A 3 7.55 -17.52 4.46
C ARG A 3 6.04 -17.79 4.55
N THR A 4 5.51 -17.74 5.76
CA THR A 4 4.06 -17.70 5.99
C THR A 4 3.49 -16.33 5.56
N PRO A 5 2.16 -16.19 5.39
CA PRO A 5 1.56 -14.87 5.16
C PRO A 5 1.95 -13.84 6.23
N ASP A 6 1.95 -14.21 7.50
CA ASP A 6 2.36 -13.34 8.61
C ASP A 6 3.81 -12.87 8.45
N GLU A 7 4.72 -13.78 8.18
CA GLU A 7 6.14 -13.45 7.98
C GLU A 7 6.34 -12.56 6.76
N THR A 8 5.59 -12.81 5.68
CA THR A 8 5.66 -12.02 4.45
C THR A 8 5.21 -10.59 4.69
N ILE A 9 4.07 -10.37 5.34
CA ILE A 9 3.58 -9.01 5.59
C ILE A 9 4.47 -8.26 6.58
N ARG A 10 4.98 -8.92 7.61
CA ARG A 10 5.91 -8.28 8.55
C ARG A 10 7.19 -7.85 7.85
N ARG A 11 7.71 -8.67 6.95
CA ARG A 11 8.87 -8.31 6.13
C ARG A 11 8.58 -7.12 5.23
N LEU A 12 7.39 -7.08 4.63
CA LEU A 12 6.97 -5.94 3.79
C LEU A 12 6.97 -4.64 4.61
N LEU A 13 6.34 -4.66 5.78
CA LEU A 13 6.24 -3.47 6.62
C LEU A 13 7.62 -2.99 7.12
N ASP A 14 8.52 -3.91 7.44
CA ASP A 14 9.91 -3.57 7.80
C ASP A 14 10.62 -2.89 6.62
N LEU A 15 10.48 -3.44 5.42
CA LEU A 15 11.13 -2.91 4.22
C LEU A 15 10.58 -1.53 3.81
N LEU A 16 9.30 -1.25 4.06
CA LEU A 16 8.74 0.09 3.81
C LEU A 16 9.48 1.17 4.61
N GLN A 17 9.90 0.84 5.81
CA GLN A 17 10.63 1.77 6.69
C GLN A 17 12.08 1.98 6.26
N THR A 18 12.64 1.07 5.47
CA THR A 18 14.02 1.18 4.95
C THR A 18 14.12 1.89 3.61
N ARG A 19 12.99 2.20 2.98
CA ARG A 19 12.89 2.79 1.64
C ARG A 19 13.44 1.91 0.51
N ASP A 20 13.65 0.63 0.76
CA ASP A 20 14.09 -0.32 -0.27
C ASP A 20 12.87 -0.87 -1.03
N MET A 21 12.37 -0.07 -1.96
CA MET A 21 11.17 -0.44 -2.72
C MET A 21 11.41 -1.61 -3.68
N ASN A 22 12.63 -1.82 -4.13
CA ASN A 22 12.96 -3.02 -4.91
C ASN A 22 12.79 -4.29 -4.07
N ALA A 23 13.27 -4.28 -2.83
CA ALA A 23 13.10 -5.40 -1.92
C ALA A 23 11.61 -5.64 -1.58
N VAL A 24 10.82 -4.57 -1.47
CA VAL A 24 9.35 -4.68 -1.30
C VAL A 24 8.74 -5.40 -2.49
N ALA A 25 9.05 -4.96 -3.72
CA ALA A 25 8.49 -5.55 -4.94
C ALA A 25 8.86 -7.04 -5.09
N GLU A 26 10.06 -7.43 -4.64
CA GLU A 26 10.52 -8.83 -4.67
C GLU A 26 9.66 -9.78 -3.81
N LEU A 27 8.83 -9.25 -2.93
CA LEU A 27 7.89 -10.06 -2.15
C LEU A 27 6.69 -10.54 -2.98
N TRP A 28 6.45 -9.96 -4.16
CA TRP A 28 5.39 -10.40 -5.08
C TRP A 28 5.84 -11.55 -5.95
N ALA A 29 4.89 -12.45 -6.24
CA ALA A 29 5.05 -13.42 -7.33
C ALA A 29 5.17 -12.67 -8.66
N ALA A 30 5.78 -13.28 -9.66
CA ALA A 30 5.98 -12.65 -10.97
C ALA A 30 4.67 -12.13 -11.59
N ASP A 31 3.58 -12.87 -11.40
CA ASP A 31 2.22 -12.54 -11.86
C ASP A 31 1.32 -12.00 -10.73
N GLY A 32 1.88 -11.70 -9.56
CA GLY A 32 1.14 -11.17 -8.43
C GLY A 32 0.55 -9.79 -8.72
N THR A 33 -0.55 -9.47 -8.06
CA THR A 33 -1.30 -8.24 -8.32
C THR A 33 -1.40 -7.36 -7.07
N ALA A 34 -1.63 -6.08 -7.30
CA ALA A 34 -2.01 -5.12 -6.26
C ALA A 34 -3.23 -4.35 -6.74
N GLU A 35 -4.18 -4.11 -5.83
CA GLU A 35 -5.42 -3.42 -6.12
C GLU A 35 -5.65 -2.32 -5.07
N PHE A 36 -6.29 -1.23 -5.48
CA PHE A 36 -6.60 -0.09 -4.60
C PHE A 36 -8.09 0.24 -4.71
N PRO A 37 -8.96 -0.58 -4.06
CA PRO A 37 -10.41 -0.50 -4.30
C PRO A 37 -11.07 0.83 -3.96
N PHE A 38 -10.49 1.61 -3.01
CA PHE A 38 -11.07 2.90 -2.59
C PHE A 38 -10.35 4.11 -3.20
N ALA A 39 -9.33 3.90 -3.98
CA ALA A 39 -8.42 4.96 -4.43
C ALA A 39 -8.45 5.20 -5.95
N GLU A 40 -9.53 4.86 -6.62
CA GLU A 40 -9.68 4.95 -8.08
C GLU A 40 -9.38 6.35 -8.64
N ALA A 41 -9.69 7.41 -7.87
CA ALA A 41 -9.46 8.78 -8.31
C ALA A 41 -7.98 9.22 -8.21
N LEU A 42 -7.14 8.49 -7.47
CA LEU A 42 -5.75 8.87 -7.17
C LEU A 42 -4.72 7.89 -7.72
N SER A 43 -5.11 6.68 -8.03
CA SER A 43 -4.20 5.60 -8.39
C SER A 43 -4.80 4.72 -9.48
N PRO A 44 -3.99 3.98 -10.22
CA PRO A 44 -4.54 2.92 -11.05
C PRO A 44 -5.32 1.95 -10.17
N ALA A 45 -6.45 1.46 -10.67
CA ALA A 45 -7.31 0.54 -9.90
C ALA A 45 -6.60 -0.78 -9.59
N ARG A 46 -5.66 -1.18 -10.45
CA ARG A 46 -4.96 -2.45 -10.36
C ARG A 46 -3.59 -2.40 -11.02
N LEU A 47 -2.63 -3.08 -10.39
CA LEU A 47 -1.30 -3.33 -10.94
C LEU A 47 -1.19 -4.84 -11.23
N ASN A 48 -0.85 -5.18 -12.45
CA ASN A 48 -0.72 -6.58 -12.88
C ASN A 48 0.75 -6.95 -13.01
N GLY A 49 1.21 -7.84 -12.12
CA GLY A 49 2.56 -8.38 -12.12
C GLY A 49 3.54 -7.60 -11.25
N ARG A 50 4.59 -8.30 -10.84
CA ARG A 50 5.66 -7.76 -9.98
C ARG A 50 6.29 -6.50 -10.55
N GLU A 51 6.53 -6.45 -11.85
CA GLU A 51 7.21 -5.30 -12.46
C GLU A 51 6.33 -4.05 -12.50
N ALA A 52 5.01 -4.21 -12.62
CA ALA A 52 4.07 -3.09 -12.47
C ALA A 52 4.05 -2.57 -11.03
N VAL A 53 4.10 -3.47 -10.05
CA VAL A 53 4.22 -3.12 -8.63
C VAL A 53 5.54 -2.39 -8.38
N ARG A 54 6.65 -2.88 -8.92
CA ARG A 54 7.97 -2.26 -8.80
C ARG A 54 7.97 -0.83 -9.33
N ALA A 55 7.43 -0.63 -10.53
CA ALA A 55 7.34 0.70 -11.14
C ALA A 55 6.50 1.68 -10.31
N TYR A 56 5.38 1.20 -9.78
CA TYR A 56 4.51 2.01 -8.91
C TYR A 56 5.22 2.42 -7.61
N LEU A 57 5.90 1.47 -6.98
CA LEU A 57 6.59 1.72 -5.70
C LEU A 57 7.82 2.61 -5.83
N ALA A 58 8.46 2.64 -7.00
CA ALA A 58 9.72 3.36 -7.20
C ALA A 58 9.62 4.85 -6.86
N GLY A 59 8.48 5.49 -7.12
CA GLY A 59 8.26 6.90 -6.81
C GLY A 59 7.74 7.18 -5.40
N HIS A 60 7.41 6.17 -4.63
CA HIS A 60 6.78 6.35 -3.31
C HIS A 60 7.66 7.11 -2.31
N PRO A 61 8.98 6.77 -2.14
CA PRO A 61 9.81 7.49 -1.18
C PRO A 61 10.03 8.98 -1.50
N ASP A 62 9.87 9.37 -2.74
CA ASP A 62 9.99 10.77 -3.17
C ASP A 62 8.77 11.60 -2.76
N ARG A 63 7.67 10.96 -2.43
CA ARG A 63 6.42 11.61 -2.02
C ARG A 63 6.16 11.46 -0.52
N MET A 64 6.36 10.26 0.00
CA MET A 64 6.01 9.89 1.37
C MET A 64 7.22 9.23 2.05
N ASP A 65 7.71 9.86 3.09
CA ASP A 65 8.81 9.35 3.91
C ASP A 65 8.23 8.60 5.11
N VAL A 66 8.05 7.30 4.96
CA VAL A 66 7.56 6.44 6.05
C VAL A 66 8.65 6.30 7.10
N ARG A 67 8.39 6.78 8.32
CA ARG A 67 9.34 6.77 9.43
C ARG A 67 9.14 5.60 10.36
N GLU A 68 7.90 5.28 10.70
CA GLU A 68 7.58 4.18 11.60
C GLU A 68 6.19 3.61 11.30
N ILE A 69 5.99 2.35 11.69
CA ILE A 69 4.72 1.67 11.66
C ILE A 69 4.45 1.16 13.08
N PRO A 70 3.87 2.02 13.95
CA PRO A 70 3.80 1.74 15.39
C PRO A 70 2.76 0.70 15.79
N ALA A 71 1.79 0.42 14.92
CA ALA A 71 0.71 -0.50 15.22
C ALA A 71 0.43 -1.41 14.03
N VAL A 72 0.44 -2.71 14.28
CA VAL A 72 0.15 -3.75 13.28
C VAL A 72 -0.72 -4.80 13.94
N THR A 73 -1.87 -5.10 13.34
CA THR A 73 -2.75 -6.20 13.77
C THR A 73 -2.99 -7.13 12.58
N VAL A 74 -2.64 -8.40 12.76
CA VAL A 74 -2.86 -9.44 11.75
C VAL A 74 -4.08 -10.26 12.14
N HIS A 75 -5.05 -10.37 11.23
CA HIS A 75 -6.22 -11.21 11.37
C HIS A 75 -6.12 -12.40 10.44
N HIS A 76 -6.25 -13.59 10.98
CA HIS A 76 -6.31 -14.81 10.18
C HIS A 76 -7.73 -15.01 9.66
N THR A 77 -7.86 -15.51 8.45
CA THR A 77 -9.15 -15.78 7.81
C THR A 77 -9.41 -17.29 7.74
N SER A 78 -10.58 -17.67 7.24
CA SER A 78 -10.90 -19.08 6.98
C SER A 78 -10.00 -19.71 5.92
N ARG A 79 -9.25 -18.92 5.16
CA ARG A 79 -8.27 -19.38 4.17
C ARG A 79 -6.88 -19.26 4.73
N PRO A 80 -6.08 -20.35 4.83
CA PRO A 80 -4.74 -20.31 5.41
C PRO A 80 -3.75 -19.41 4.66
N ASP A 81 -4.00 -19.17 3.37
CA ASP A 81 -3.15 -18.35 2.50
C ASP A 81 -3.48 -16.86 2.53
N THR A 82 -4.57 -16.46 3.21
CA THR A 82 -5.10 -15.11 3.15
C THR A 82 -5.25 -14.53 4.55
N ILE A 83 -4.67 -13.34 4.75
CA ILE A 83 -4.74 -12.59 6.01
C ILE A 83 -5.28 -11.19 5.75
N VAL A 84 -5.86 -10.59 6.80
CA VAL A 84 -6.23 -9.17 6.82
C VAL A 84 -5.31 -8.47 7.80
N VAL A 85 -4.70 -7.36 7.39
CA VAL A 85 -3.74 -6.63 8.21
C VAL A 85 -4.19 -5.19 8.35
N GLU A 86 -4.31 -4.74 9.59
CA GLU A 86 -4.53 -3.33 9.89
C GLU A 86 -3.20 -2.75 10.39
N PHE A 87 -2.79 -1.63 9.84
CA PHE A 87 -1.60 -0.96 10.32
C PHE A 87 -1.68 0.55 10.15
N THR A 88 -0.89 1.25 10.95
CA THR A 88 -0.77 2.70 10.90
C THR A 88 0.65 3.05 10.48
N ALA A 89 0.80 3.94 9.51
CA ALA A 89 2.10 4.49 9.12
C ALA A 89 2.20 5.95 9.57
N HIS A 90 3.31 6.28 10.21
CA HIS A 90 3.71 7.64 10.53
C HIS A 90 4.90 8.03 9.67
N GLY A 91 4.91 9.25 9.17
CA GLY A 91 6.01 9.74 8.37
C GLY A 91 5.90 11.23 8.11
N ARG A 92 6.57 11.67 7.05
CA ARG A 92 6.52 13.05 6.57
C ARG A 92 6.21 13.08 5.09
N THR A 93 5.39 14.03 4.69
CA THR A 93 5.17 14.37 3.29
C THR A 93 6.39 15.11 2.78
N VAL A 94 7.06 14.60 1.75
CA VAL A 94 8.33 15.14 1.27
C VAL A 94 8.19 16.56 0.76
N SER A 95 7.12 16.86 0.01
CA SER A 95 6.90 18.19 -0.58
C SER A 95 6.64 19.29 0.45
N THR A 96 6.06 18.98 1.60
CA THR A 96 5.65 19.96 2.61
C THR A 96 6.49 19.90 3.89
N GLY A 97 7.16 18.78 4.14
CA GLY A 97 7.85 18.50 5.41
C GLY A 97 6.90 18.21 6.57
N GLU A 98 5.60 18.24 6.35
CA GLU A 98 4.60 18.04 7.39
C GLU A 98 4.49 16.57 7.79
N PRO A 99 4.29 16.27 9.10
CA PRO A 99 4.05 14.93 9.55
C PRO A 99 2.68 14.43 9.06
N TYR A 100 2.59 13.14 8.79
CA TYR A 100 1.31 12.49 8.47
C TYR A 100 1.13 11.23 9.29
N ARG A 101 -0.13 10.84 9.41
CA ARG A 101 -0.56 9.54 9.92
C ARG A 101 -1.60 8.99 8.95
N LEU A 102 -1.39 7.77 8.48
CA LEU A 102 -2.33 7.08 7.61
C LEU A 102 -2.61 5.69 8.15
N ASP A 103 -3.88 5.32 8.17
CA ASP A 103 -4.33 3.99 8.55
C ASP A 103 -4.66 3.18 7.30
N TYR A 104 -4.27 1.91 7.32
CA TYR A 104 -4.43 0.98 6.19
C TYR A 104 -5.09 -0.30 6.65
N VAL A 105 -5.90 -0.86 5.77
CA VAL A 105 -6.36 -2.25 5.85
C VAL A 105 -5.93 -2.93 4.56
N THR A 106 -5.20 -4.03 4.67
CA THR A 106 -4.79 -4.80 3.51
C THR A 106 -5.29 -6.23 3.60
N VAL A 107 -5.72 -6.78 2.46
CA VAL A 107 -6.07 -8.19 2.34
C VAL A 107 -5.02 -8.83 1.46
N VAL A 108 -4.24 -9.73 2.03
CA VAL A 108 -3.02 -10.26 1.41
C VAL A 108 -3.15 -11.78 1.25
N THR A 109 -2.95 -12.24 0.02
CA THR A 109 -2.88 -13.68 -0.29
C THR A 109 -1.44 -14.02 -0.66
N VAL A 110 -0.90 -15.04 0.01
CA VAL A 110 0.49 -15.47 -0.13
C VAL A 110 0.51 -16.94 -0.52
N HIS A 111 1.29 -17.27 -1.55
CA HIS A 111 1.52 -18.64 -1.98
C HIS A 111 3.01 -18.90 -2.09
N GLU A 112 3.48 -19.95 -1.44
CA GLU A 112 4.91 -20.30 -1.42
C GLU A 112 5.82 -19.12 -1.04
N GLY A 113 5.39 -18.32 -0.06
CA GLY A 113 6.17 -17.19 0.45
C GLY A 113 6.13 -15.94 -0.40
N LEU A 114 5.35 -15.91 -1.49
CA LEU A 114 5.23 -14.77 -2.38
C LEU A 114 3.78 -14.26 -2.43
N ILE A 115 3.64 -12.94 -2.51
CA ILE A 115 2.33 -12.29 -2.60
C ILE A 115 1.76 -12.52 -3.99
N THR A 116 0.57 -13.14 -4.05
CA THR A 116 -0.15 -13.36 -5.30
C THR A 116 -1.24 -12.33 -5.51
N ARG A 117 -1.78 -11.79 -4.41
CA ARG A 117 -2.78 -10.73 -4.47
C ARG A 117 -2.64 -9.84 -3.24
N TYR A 118 -2.64 -8.54 -3.46
CA TYR A 118 -2.57 -7.54 -2.41
C TYR A 118 -3.66 -6.50 -2.65
N ARG A 119 -4.67 -6.41 -1.78
CA ARG A 119 -5.72 -5.41 -1.86
C ARG A 119 -5.51 -4.40 -0.76
N ASP A 120 -5.23 -3.16 -1.13
CA ASP A 120 -4.85 -2.08 -0.24
C ASP A 120 -6.00 -1.09 -0.11
N TYR A 121 -6.62 -1.08 1.06
CA TYR A 121 -7.74 -0.19 1.39
C TYR A 121 -7.20 0.96 2.24
N TRP A 122 -7.22 2.14 1.69
CA TRP A 122 -6.83 3.36 2.39
C TRP A 122 -7.74 4.51 1.96
N SER A 123 -7.85 5.53 2.83
CA SER A 123 -8.71 6.68 2.57
C SER A 123 -8.07 7.61 1.53
N PRO A 124 -8.66 7.79 0.34
CA PRO A 124 -8.16 8.77 -0.63
C PRO A 124 -8.23 10.20 -0.10
N VAL A 125 -9.21 10.51 0.75
CA VAL A 125 -9.34 11.83 1.38
C VAL A 125 -8.19 12.07 2.35
N ALA A 126 -7.89 11.12 3.22
CA ALA A 126 -6.79 11.23 4.18
C ALA A 126 -5.44 11.32 3.46
N ALA A 127 -5.22 10.51 2.44
CA ALA A 127 -3.98 10.52 1.65
C ALA A 127 -3.80 11.84 0.90
N ALA A 128 -4.85 12.36 0.25
CA ALA A 128 -4.81 13.62 -0.46
C ALA A 128 -4.59 14.79 0.50
N SER A 129 -5.23 14.77 1.67
CA SER A 129 -5.03 15.78 2.71
C SER A 129 -3.56 15.79 3.18
N ALA A 130 -2.99 14.62 3.46
CA ALA A 130 -1.59 14.49 3.86
C ALA A 130 -0.63 14.98 2.78
N ALA A 131 -0.91 14.68 1.52
CA ALA A 131 -0.09 15.10 0.39
C ALA A 131 -0.29 16.56 -0.04
N GLY A 132 -1.28 17.27 0.53
CA GLY A 132 -1.62 18.64 0.12
C GLY A 132 -2.35 18.72 -1.22
N THR A 133 -2.96 17.62 -1.66
CA THR A 133 -3.63 17.51 -2.98
C THR A 133 -5.16 17.35 -2.88
N LEU A 134 -5.74 17.71 -1.73
CA LEU A 134 -7.18 17.57 -1.53
C LEU A 134 -8.02 18.36 -2.55
N PRO A 135 -7.67 19.63 -2.93
CA PRO A 135 -8.41 20.35 -3.96
C PRO A 135 -8.46 19.60 -5.30
N GLU A 136 -7.35 18.99 -5.71
CA GLU A 136 -7.24 18.22 -6.96
C GLU A 136 -8.12 16.98 -6.91
N LEU A 137 -8.15 16.29 -5.77
CA LEU A 137 -9.05 15.14 -5.57
C LEU A 137 -10.50 15.55 -5.69
N LEU A 138 -10.91 16.63 -5.02
CA LEU A 138 -12.29 17.13 -5.09
C LEU A 138 -12.68 17.52 -6.52
N GLY A 139 -11.77 18.16 -7.24
CA GLY A 139 -11.98 18.50 -8.67
C GLY A 139 -12.17 17.26 -9.54
N SER A 140 -11.34 16.23 -9.32
CA SER A 140 -11.44 14.95 -10.03
C SER A 140 -12.79 14.26 -9.76
N LEU A 141 -13.25 14.24 -8.51
CA LEU A 141 -14.53 13.64 -8.15
C LEU A 141 -15.72 14.40 -8.78
N ARG A 142 -15.67 15.73 -8.81
CA ARG A 142 -16.68 16.56 -9.46
C ARG A 142 -16.78 16.27 -10.95
N SER A 143 -15.63 16.14 -11.63
CA SER A 143 -15.59 15.81 -13.07
C SER A 143 -16.21 14.44 -13.35
N ARG A 144 -16.04 13.47 -12.46
CA ARG A 144 -16.61 12.13 -12.60
C ARG A 144 -18.13 12.13 -12.40
N THR A 145 -18.65 12.93 -11.48
CA THR A 145 -20.11 13.02 -11.23
C THR A 145 -20.85 13.83 -12.28
N ALA A 146 -20.16 14.70 -13.01
CA ALA A 146 -20.75 15.51 -14.10
C ALA A 146 -20.91 14.75 -15.42
N ARG A 147 -20.43 13.53 -15.52
CA ARG A 147 -20.50 12.69 -16.74
C ARG A 147 -21.73 11.80 -16.79
#